data_31d8d54aad36cee3066eef338f7865f8
#
_entry.id   31d8d54aad36cee3066eef338f7865f8
#
_cell.length_a   1.000
_cell.length_b   1.000
_cell.length_c   1.000
_cell.angle_alpha   90.00
_cell.angle_beta   90.00
_cell.angle_gamma   90.00
#
_symmetry.space_group_name_H-M   'P 1'
#
loop_
_entity.id
_entity.type
_entity.pdbx_description
1 polymer ?
#
loop_
_entity_poly.entity_id
_entity_poly.type
_entity_poly.pdbx_seq_one_letter_code
_entity_poly.pdbx_strand_id
1 'polypeptide(L)'
;MSNPPIRINPDLDLAGAAASYKRDGWVQIADIFEPETAEYLATLLETRIDWDLAFQGEDGRPAVLNRDQILAQGDAALQQRLRAMMTKAGAGYGFLYLAYPLITAYLAGRDPGHPIHGLTEFLNDAFVKLGVTVTGRQDIVKADGQLTRYRPGDFIGLHNDVGSEA
;
A
#
# COMPACT_ATOMS: atom_id res chain seq x y z
N MET A 1 19.66 14.23 10.61
CA MET A 1 18.62 14.05 11.63
C MET A 1 18.15 12.62 11.51
N SER A 2 18.08 11.87 12.61
CA SER A 2 17.52 10.50 12.58
C SER A 2 16.01 10.57 12.33
N ASN A 3 15.47 9.65 11.53
CA ASN A 3 14.03 9.53 11.35
C ASN A 3 13.37 9.16 12.69
N PRO A 4 12.18 9.70 13.01
CA PRO A 4 11.47 9.28 14.19
C PRO A 4 11.09 7.80 14.08
N PRO A 5 11.11 7.06 15.20
CA PRO A 5 10.69 5.66 15.19
C PRO A 5 9.20 5.55 14.88
N ILE A 6 8.82 4.54 14.09
CA ILE A 6 7.41 4.21 13.83
C ILE A 6 6.89 3.39 15.00
N ARG A 7 5.83 3.86 15.66
CA ARG A 7 5.29 3.26 16.88
C ARG A 7 3.80 3.01 16.79
N ILE A 8 3.41 1.84 17.30
CA ILE A 8 2.00 1.51 17.56
C ILE A 8 1.54 2.31 18.77
N ASN A 9 0.32 2.80 18.71
CA ASN A 9 -0.36 3.42 19.84
C ASN A 9 -0.47 2.41 21.01
N PRO A 10 0.10 2.69 22.19
CA PRO A 10 0.08 1.77 23.31
C PRO A 10 -1.32 1.58 23.93
N ASP A 11 -2.24 2.52 23.67
CA ASP A 11 -3.58 2.52 24.25
C ASP A 11 -4.62 1.74 23.41
N LEU A 12 -4.18 0.96 22.42
CA LEU A 12 -5.09 0.12 21.61
C LEU A 12 -5.77 -0.96 22.45
N ASP A 13 -7.08 -1.07 22.32
CA ASP A 13 -7.86 -2.21 22.86
C ASP A 13 -7.65 -3.47 21.99
N LEU A 14 -6.50 -4.11 22.13
CA LEU A 14 -6.17 -5.33 21.38
C LEU A 14 -7.05 -6.52 21.80
N ALA A 15 -7.53 -6.55 23.05
CA ALA A 15 -8.42 -7.60 23.53
C ALA A 15 -9.81 -7.50 22.86
N GLY A 16 -10.36 -6.30 22.79
CA GLY A 16 -11.61 -6.04 22.07
C GLY A 16 -11.48 -6.28 20.56
N ALA A 17 -10.35 -5.89 19.96
CA ALA A 17 -10.05 -6.16 18.57
C ALA A 17 -10.00 -7.67 18.28
N ALA A 18 -9.32 -8.44 19.10
CA ALA A 18 -9.24 -9.91 18.98
C ALA A 18 -10.60 -10.58 19.15
N ALA A 19 -11.42 -10.13 20.12
CA ALA A 19 -12.77 -10.63 20.31
C ALA A 19 -13.67 -10.36 19.09
N SER A 20 -13.57 -9.17 18.51
CA SER A 20 -14.29 -8.79 17.30
C SER A 20 -13.87 -9.63 16.11
N TYR A 21 -12.54 -9.78 15.88
CA TYR A 21 -12.01 -10.62 14.82
C TYR A 21 -12.48 -12.09 14.96
N LYS A 22 -12.43 -12.64 16.16
CA LYS A 22 -12.87 -14.01 16.42
C LYS A 22 -14.36 -14.23 16.11
N ARG A 23 -15.21 -13.22 16.35
CA ARG A 23 -16.66 -13.28 16.14
C ARG A 23 -17.02 -13.09 14.65
N ASP A 24 -16.40 -12.11 13.99
CA ASP A 24 -16.85 -11.57 12.71
C ASP A 24 -15.92 -11.96 11.53
N GLY A 25 -14.73 -12.49 11.80
CA GLY A 25 -13.70 -12.82 10.80
C GLY A 25 -12.92 -11.61 10.27
N TRP A 26 -13.25 -10.40 10.73
CA TRP A 26 -12.56 -9.16 10.40
C TRP A 26 -12.65 -8.16 11.56
N VAL A 27 -11.77 -7.16 11.56
CA VAL A 27 -11.80 -6.07 12.53
C VAL A 27 -11.17 -4.81 11.93
N GLN A 28 -11.73 -3.66 12.25
CA GLN A 28 -11.12 -2.36 12.01
C GLN A 28 -10.51 -1.83 13.31
N ILE A 29 -9.23 -1.48 13.27
CA ILE A 29 -8.51 -0.89 14.40
C ILE A 29 -8.20 0.55 14.02
N ALA A 30 -8.86 1.51 14.68
CA ALA A 30 -8.57 2.92 14.54
C ALA A 30 -7.31 3.31 15.33
N ASP A 31 -6.73 4.45 14.98
CA ASP A 31 -5.60 5.09 15.69
C ASP A 31 -4.43 4.14 15.98
N ILE A 32 -4.11 3.29 14.99
CA ILE A 32 -3.10 2.23 15.13
C ILE A 32 -1.70 2.78 15.44
N PHE A 33 -1.39 3.98 14.99
CA PHE A 33 -0.12 4.65 15.27
C PHE A 33 -0.27 5.70 16.37
N GLU A 34 0.83 5.96 17.09
CA GLU A 34 0.92 7.19 17.88
C GLU A 34 0.68 8.41 16.99
N PRO A 35 0.04 9.49 17.47
CA PRO A 35 -0.28 10.67 16.66
C PRO A 35 0.93 11.25 15.90
N GLU A 36 2.07 11.36 16.55
CA GLU A 36 3.31 11.87 15.96
C GLU A 36 3.82 10.96 14.82
N THR A 37 3.66 9.66 14.97
CA THR A 37 3.98 8.68 13.92
C THR A 37 3.03 8.84 12.72
N ALA A 38 1.74 9.00 12.97
CA ALA A 38 0.74 9.20 11.91
C ALA A 38 1.00 10.48 11.12
N GLU A 39 1.27 11.60 11.78
CA GLU A 39 1.62 12.88 11.15
C GLU A 39 2.93 12.78 10.34
N TYR A 40 3.94 12.13 10.89
CA TYR A 40 5.20 11.91 10.19
C TYR A 40 5.00 11.09 8.92
N LEU A 41 4.27 9.97 9.00
CA LEU A 41 3.97 9.12 7.84
C LEU A 41 3.13 9.87 6.80
N ALA A 42 2.11 10.61 7.21
CA ALA A 42 1.29 11.43 6.31
C ALA A 42 2.15 12.43 5.53
N THR A 43 3.00 13.19 6.24
CA THR A 43 3.94 14.14 5.61
C THR A 43 4.89 13.46 4.64
N LEU A 44 5.45 12.32 5.02
CA LEU A 44 6.36 11.54 4.19
C LEU A 44 5.69 11.07 2.90
N LEU A 45 4.47 10.53 3.00
CA LEU A 45 3.68 10.05 1.87
C LEU A 45 3.26 11.18 0.93
N GLU A 46 2.97 12.35 1.45
CA GLU A 46 2.57 13.50 0.64
C GLU A 46 3.74 14.13 -0.13
N THR A 47 4.92 14.18 0.49
CA THR A 47 5.99 15.06 0.02
C THR A 47 7.22 14.37 -0.51
N ARG A 48 7.45 13.08 -0.19
CA ARG A 48 8.73 12.43 -0.44
C ARG A 48 8.69 11.12 -1.20
N ILE A 49 7.51 10.62 -1.56
CA ILE A 49 7.40 9.36 -2.32
C ILE A 49 7.43 9.63 -3.82
N ASP A 50 8.36 8.98 -4.51
CA ASP A 50 8.35 8.88 -5.97
C ASP A 50 7.34 7.81 -6.40
N TRP A 51 6.11 8.29 -6.66
CA TRP A 51 4.99 7.43 -7.01
C TRP A 51 5.12 6.89 -8.43
N ASP A 52 4.92 5.59 -8.56
CA ASP A 52 4.71 4.92 -9.84
C ASP A 52 3.22 4.94 -10.19
N LEU A 53 2.88 4.93 -11.50
CA LEU A 53 1.50 4.77 -11.97
C LEU A 53 1.23 3.28 -12.18
N ALA A 54 0.35 2.70 -11.39
CA ALA A 54 -0.09 1.32 -11.49
C ALA A 54 -1.44 1.24 -12.21
N PHE A 55 -1.57 0.34 -13.17
CA PHE A 55 -2.79 0.20 -13.97
C PHE A 55 -2.89 -1.19 -14.60
N GLN A 56 -4.08 -1.54 -15.07
CA GLN A 56 -4.27 -2.72 -15.90
C GLN A 56 -3.91 -2.41 -17.36
N GLY A 57 -2.93 -3.12 -17.91
CA GLY A 57 -2.52 -2.98 -19.31
C GLY A 57 -3.60 -3.43 -20.31
N GLU A 58 -3.37 -3.15 -21.59
CA GLU A 58 -4.30 -3.52 -22.67
C GLU A 58 -4.47 -5.04 -22.80
N ASP A 59 -3.44 -5.79 -22.44
CA ASP A 59 -3.42 -7.27 -22.40
C ASP A 59 -4.12 -7.84 -21.14
N GLY A 60 -4.64 -6.97 -20.27
CA GLY A 60 -5.29 -7.36 -19.02
C GLY A 60 -4.33 -7.64 -17.86
N ARG A 61 -3.02 -7.50 -18.06
CA ARG A 61 -2.02 -7.71 -17.00
C ARG A 61 -1.73 -6.42 -16.22
N PRO A 62 -1.33 -6.54 -14.95
CA PRO A 62 -0.79 -5.41 -14.21
C PRO A 62 0.40 -4.79 -14.93
N ALA A 63 0.43 -3.46 -14.98
CA ALA A 63 1.52 -2.68 -15.53
C ALA A 63 1.83 -1.51 -14.60
N VAL A 64 3.10 -1.11 -14.58
CA VAL A 64 3.60 -0.01 -13.77
C VAL A 64 4.47 0.89 -14.63
N LEU A 65 4.28 2.19 -14.52
CA LEU A 65 5.15 3.21 -15.12
C LEU A 65 5.75 4.05 -14.01
N ASN A 66 7.08 4.12 -13.99
CA ASN A 66 7.77 5.07 -13.13
C ASN A 66 7.71 6.50 -13.72
N ARG A 67 8.16 7.47 -12.93
CA ARG A 67 8.13 8.89 -13.32
C ARG A 67 8.80 9.17 -14.67
N ASP A 68 9.98 8.60 -14.92
CA ASP A 68 10.72 8.83 -16.16
C ASP A 68 10.00 8.25 -17.38
N GLN A 69 9.42 7.07 -17.23
CA GLN A 69 8.59 6.44 -18.25
C GLN A 69 7.31 7.22 -18.54
N ILE A 70 6.68 7.84 -17.52
CA ILE A 70 5.53 8.72 -17.68
C ILE A 70 5.93 9.96 -18.48
N LEU A 71 7.03 10.61 -18.11
CA LEU A 71 7.53 11.81 -18.81
C LEU A 71 7.95 11.50 -20.24
N ALA A 72 8.56 10.35 -20.49
CA ALA A 72 9.00 9.93 -21.82
C ALA A 72 7.83 9.68 -22.81
N GLN A 73 6.64 9.30 -22.31
CA GLN A 73 5.46 9.08 -23.19
C GLN A 73 4.84 10.38 -23.69
N GLY A 74 5.01 11.48 -22.96
CA GLY A 74 4.35 12.76 -23.25
C GLY A 74 2.86 12.77 -22.88
N ASP A 75 2.34 13.96 -22.62
CA ASP A 75 1.00 14.17 -22.06
C ASP A 75 -0.13 13.59 -22.94
N ALA A 76 -0.04 13.76 -24.26
CA ALA A 76 -1.09 13.33 -25.18
C ALA A 76 -1.24 11.79 -25.21
N ALA A 77 -0.13 11.07 -25.28
CA ALA A 77 -0.14 9.60 -25.27
C ALA A 77 -0.61 9.05 -23.92
N LEU A 78 -0.18 9.66 -22.82
CA LEU A 78 -0.64 9.31 -21.48
C LEU A 78 -2.15 9.52 -21.35
N GLN A 79 -2.68 10.67 -21.75
CA GLN A 79 -4.11 10.99 -21.72
C GLN A 79 -4.94 10.01 -22.56
N GLN A 80 -4.47 9.66 -23.76
CA GLN A 80 -5.14 8.67 -24.59
C GLN A 80 -5.19 7.30 -23.91
N ARG A 81 -4.09 6.86 -23.32
CA ARG A 81 -4.02 5.59 -22.58
C ARG A 81 -4.97 5.58 -21.39
N LEU A 82 -4.98 6.64 -20.58
CA LEU A 82 -5.87 6.78 -19.44
C LEU A 82 -7.35 6.70 -19.85
N ARG A 83 -7.74 7.37 -20.93
CA ARG A 83 -9.12 7.31 -21.47
C ARG A 83 -9.49 5.89 -21.90
N ALA A 84 -8.59 5.18 -22.61
CA ALA A 84 -8.83 3.82 -23.05
C ALA A 84 -9.02 2.87 -21.85
N MET A 85 -8.21 3.02 -20.79
CA MET A 85 -8.35 2.26 -19.55
C MET A 85 -9.66 2.52 -18.84
N MET A 86 -10.07 3.78 -18.69
CA MET A 86 -11.35 4.14 -18.07
C MET A 86 -12.55 3.57 -18.85
N THR A 87 -12.48 3.58 -20.18
CA THR A 87 -13.54 2.98 -21.03
C THR A 87 -13.61 1.47 -20.81
N LYS A 88 -12.48 0.79 -20.75
CA LYS A 88 -12.39 -0.66 -20.54
C LYS A 88 -12.85 -1.07 -19.12
N ALA A 89 -12.51 -0.27 -18.11
CA ALA A 89 -12.91 -0.52 -16.73
C ALA A 89 -14.44 -0.49 -16.52
N GLY A 90 -15.17 0.26 -17.35
CA GLY A 90 -16.64 0.21 -17.36
C GLY A 90 -17.23 -1.12 -17.85
N ALA A 91 -16.43 -1.97 -18.47
CA ALA A 91 -16.85 -3.27 -19.04
C ALA A 91 -16.32 -4.49 -18.24
N GLY A 92 -15.47 -4.29 -17.23
CA GLY A 92 -14.88 -5.38 -16.46
C GLY A 92 -13.93 -4.92 -15.36
N TYR A 93 -13.11 -5.85 -14.83
CA TYR A 93 -12.10 -5.50 -13.85
C TYR A 93 -11.03 -4.57 -14.45
N GLY A 94 -10.62 -3.60 -13.67
CA GLY A 94 -9.54 -2.71 -13.99
C GLY A 94 -9.13 -1.89 -12.77
N PHE A 95 -7.95 -1.30 -12.84
CA PHE A 95 -7.46 -0.41 -11.80
C PHE A 95 -6.54 0.67 -12.39
N LEU A 96 -6.51 1.80 -11.71
CA LEU A 96 -5.63 2.93 -11.96
C LEU A 96 -5.41 3.67 -10.66
N TYR A 97 -4.19 3.73 -10.18
CA TYR A 97 -3.81 4.49 -8.99
C TYR A 97 -2.29 4.70 -8.95
N LEU A 98 -1.84 5.56 -8.07
CA LEU A 98 -0.42 5.69 -7.76
C LEU A 98 -0.02 4.63 -6.73
N ALA A 99 1.13 4.00 -6.93
CA ALA A 99 1.66 2.96 -6.06
C ALA A 99 3.15 3.18 -5.76
N TYR A 100 3.57 2.70 -4.59
CA TYR A 100 4.98 2.47 -4.28
C TYR A 100 5.09 1.08 -3.66
N PRO A 101 5.79 0.14 -4.33
CA PRO A 101 5.86 -1.26 -3.92
C PRO A 101 6.87 -1.40 -2.77
N LEU A 102 6.43 -1.13 -1.53
CA LEU A 102 7.25 -0.92 -0.36
C LEU A 102 8.27 -2.04 -0.12
N ILE A 103 7.81 -3.30 -0.08
CA ILE A 103 8.66 -4.45 0.20
C ILE A 103 9.61 -4.72 -0.98
N THR A 104 9.09 -4.72 -2.21
CA THR A 104 9.90 -4.94 -3.42
C THR A 104 10.96 -3.86 -3.59
N ALA A 105 10.63 -2.60 -3.33
CA ALA A 105 11.57 -1.47 -3.39
C ALA A 105 12.69 -1.63 -2.35
N TYR A 106 12.35 -2.02 -1.13
CA TYR A 106 13.33 -2.30 -0.07
C TYR A 106 14.30 -3.41 -0.45
N LEU A 107 13.76 -4.56 -0.89
CA LEU A 107 14.56 -5.72 -1.28
C LEU A 107 15.44 -5.47 -2.52
N ALA A 108 14.96 -4.65 -3.45
CA ALA A 108 15.72 -4.25 -4.65
C ALA A 108 16.75 -3.14 -4.36
N GLY A 109 16.81 -2.60 -3.15
CA GLY A 109 17.67 -1.47 -2.81
C GLY A 109 17.28 -0.17 -3.52
N ARG A 110 16.01 0.00 -3.90
CA ARG A 110 15.48 1.25 -4.43
C ARG A 110 15.50 2.30 -3.32
N ASP A 111 15.86 3.52 -3.67
CA ASP A 111 15.86 4.67 -2.76
C ASP A 111 16.66 4.41 -1.45
N PRO A 112 17.95 4.04 -1.53
CA PRO A 112 18.72 3.64 -0.36
C PRO A 112 18.79 4.80 0.66
N GLY A 113 18.49 4.49 1.91
CA GLY A 113 18.42 5.47 3.00
C GLY A 113 17.14 6.32 3.02
N HIS A 114 16.17 6.06 2.15
CA HIS A 114 14.88 6.75 2.21
C HIS A 114 14.13 6.36 3.49
N PRO A 115 13.56 7.35 4.22
CA PRO A 115 12.91 7.12 5.51
C PRO A 115 11.71 6.17 5.46
N ILE A 116 11.09 5.98 4.29
CA ILE A 116 9.97 5.05 4.10
C ILE A 116 10.34 3.60 4.42
N HIS A 117 11.63 3.24 4.30
CA HIS A 117 12.08 1.89 4.61
C HIS A 117 11.96 1.52 6.09
N GLY A 118 11.88 2.51 7.00
CA GLY A 118 11.49 2.27 8.39
C GLY A 118 10.09 1.66 8.52
N LEU A 119 9.17 1.97 7.59
CA LEU A 119 7.85 1.33 7.57
C LEU A 119 7.95 -0.15 7.15
N THR A 120 8.87 -0.51 6.25
CA THR A 120 9.12 -1.90 5.88
C THR A 120 9.59 -2.72 7.08
N GLU A 121 10.53 -2.18 7.86
CA GLU A 121 11.03 -2.82 9.07
C GLU A 121 9.93 -2.97 10.12
N PHE A 122 9.14 -1.91 10.32
CA PHE A 122 7.98 -1.92 11.21
C PHE A 122 6.95 -2.99 10.82
N LEU A 123 6.61 -3.13 9.54
CA LEU A 123 5.66 -4.12 9.05
C LEU A 123 6.11 -5.55 9.38
N ASN A 124 7.38 -5.84 9.20
CA ASN A 124 7.93 -7.18 9.41
C ASN A 124 8.31 -7.49 10.87
N ASP A 125 8.16 -6.56 11.79
CA ASP A 125 8.34 -6.78 13.23
C ASP A 125 7.05 -6.47 14.03
N ALA A 126 6.81 -5.21 14.31
CA ALA A 126 5.73 -4.79 15.21
C ALA A 126 4.33 -5.09 14.64
N PHE A 127 4.13 -4.90 13.33
CA PHE A 127 2.85 -5.14 12.68
C PHE A 127 2.53 -6.64 12.56
N VAL A 128 3.52 -7.49 12.28
CA VAL A 128 3.35 -8.96 12.32
C VAL A 128 2.93 -9.40 13.73
N LYS A 129 3.59 -8.90 14.77
CA LYS A 129 3.23 -9.20 16.17
C LYS A 129 1.80 -8.77 16.51
N LEU A 130 1.39 -7.59 16.04
CA LEU A 130 0.03 -7.11 16.18
C LEU A 130 -0.97 -8.04 15.48
N GLY A 131 -0.69 -8.46 14.24
CA GLY A 131 -1.49 -9.41 13.49
C GLY A 131 -1.66 -10.74 14.22
N VAL A 132 -0.57 -11.31 14.75
CA VAL A 132 -0.60 -12.53 15.59
C VAL A 132 -1.48 -12.33 16.83
N THR A 133 -1.33 -11.19 17.52
CA THR A 133 -2.09 -10.89 18.73
C THR A 133 -3.59 -10.80 18.46
N VAL A 134 -3.99 -10.08 17.40
CA VAL A 134 -5.40 -9.87 17.08
C VAL A 134 -6.07 -11.11 16.51
N THR A 135 -5.37 -11.83 15.63
CA THR A 135 -5.95 -12.99 14.93
C THR A 135 -5.80 -14.31 15.71
N GLY A 136 -4.85 -14.39 16.65
CA GLY A 136 -4.45 -15.62 17.32
C GLY A 136 -3.65 -16.59 16.44
N ARG A 137 -3.35 -16.23 15.19
CA ARG A 137 -2.65 -17.10 14.22
C ARG A 137 -1.15 -16.98 14.39
N GLN A 138 -0.52 -18.09 14.77
CA GLN A 138 0.93 -18.18 14.98
C GLN A 138 1.73 -18.43 13.69
N ASP A 139 1.05 -18.71 12.58
CA ASP A 139 1.62 -18.95 11.26
C ASP A 139 1.85 -17.67 10.44
N ILE A 140 1.48 -16.50 10.97
CA ILE A 140 1.82 -15.20 10.38
C ILE A 140 3.29 -14.91 10.64
N VAL A 141 4.13 -15.02 9.60
CA VAL A 141 5.59 -14.87 9.71
C VAL A 141 6.15 -13.65 8.96
N LYS A 142 5.34 -13.04 8.10
CA LYS A 142 5.72 -11.85 7.34
C LYS A 142 4.50 -10.97 7.07
N ALA A 143 4.73 -9.72 6.77
CA ALA A 143 3.75 -8.82 6.19
C ALA A 143 4.22 -8.39 4.81
N ASP A 144 3.31 -8.26 3.87
CA ASP A 144 3.52 -7.54 2.62
C ASP A 144 2.99 -6.12 2.76
N GLY A 145 3.46 -5.21 1.92
CA GLY A 145 3.05 -3.81 1.98
C GLY A 145 3.26 -3.08 0.66
N GLN A 146 2.24 -2.36 0.27
CA GLN A 146 2.25 -1.42 -0.83
C GLN A 146 1.63 -0.11 -0.38
N LEU A 147 2.25 1.00 -0.72
CA LEU A 147 1.61 2.31 -0.56
C LEU A 147 0.76 2.59 -1.78
N THR A 148 -0.45 3.08 -1.56
CA THR A 148 -1.36 3.48 -2.63
C THR A 148 -1.86 4.89 -2.41
N ARG A 149 -2.02 5.65 -3.50
CA ARG A 149 -2.60 6.98 -3.48
C ARG A 149 -3.63 7.09 -4.60
N TYR A 150 -4.87 7.38 -4.22
CA TYR A 150 -5.97 7.60 -5.15
C TYR A 150 -6.19 9.10 -5.35
N ARG A 151 -6.17 9.53 -6.61
CA ARG A 151 -6.49 10.90 -7.04
C ARG A 151 -7.92 10.93 -7.60
N PRO A 152 -8.52 12.10 -7.79
CA PRO A 152 -9.77 12.20 -8.51
C PRO A 152 -9.69 11.52 -9.90
N GLY A 153 -10.52 10.51 -10.13
CA GLY A 153 -10.52 9.69 -11.35
C GLY A 153 -9.73 8.38 -11.24
N ASP A 154 -8.93 8.17 -10.20
CA ASP A 154 -8.30 6.88 -9.92
C ASP A 154 -9.36 5.89 -9.37
N PHE A 155 -9.19 4.61 -9.66
CA PHE A 155 -10.16 3.58 -9.27
C PHE A 155 -9.50 2.21 -9.13
N ILE A 156 -10.20 1.32 -8.44
CA ILE A 156 -9.99 -0.12 -8.46
C ILE A 156 -11.35 -0.80 -8.59
N GLY A 157 -11.48 -1.72 -9.54
CA GLY A 157 -12.70 -2.49 -9.75
C GLY A 157 -12.91 -3.53 -8.64
N LEU A 158 -14.13 -4.10 -8.60
CA LEU A 158 -14.44 -5.18 -7.69
C LEU A 158 -13.50 -6.37 -7.93
N HIS A 159 -12.82 -6.82 -6.88
CA HIS A 159 -11.85 -7.91 -6.92
C HIS A 159 -11.88 -8.70 -5.61
N ASN A 160 -11.20 -9.82 -5.62
CA ASN A 160 -10.81 -10.53 -4.41
C ASN A 160 -9.28 -10.63 -4.39
N ASP A 161 -8.73 -10.76 -3.20
CA ASP A 161 -7.28 -10.89 -2.99
C ASP A 161 -6.83 -12.37 -2.99
N VAL A 162 -7.63 -13.26 -3.56
CA VAL A 162 -7.24 -14.66 -3.77
C VAL A 162 -6.27 -14.70 -4.93
N GLY A 163 -5.00 -14.38 -4.66
CA GLY A 163 -3.91 -14.54 -5.60
C GLY A 163 -3.56 -16.01 -5.79
N SER A 164 -3.25 -16.40 -7.00
CA SER A 164 -2.45 -17.60 -7.23
C SER A 164 -1.02 -17.29 -6.79
N GLU A 165 -0.66 -17.63 -5.56
CA GLU A 165 0.76 -17.80 -5.23
C GLU A 165 1.24 -19.00 -6.06
N ALA A 166 1.89 -18.69 -7.19
CA ALA A 166 2.62 -19.70 -7.98
C ALA A 166 4.02 -19.80 -7.44
#